data_eff2d8c86fdf565280d2ec694e4c68bb
#
_entry.id   eff2d8c86fdf565280d2ec694e4c68bb
#
_cell.length_a   1.000
_cell.length_b   1.000
_cell.length_c   1.000
_cell.angle_alpha   90.00
_cell.angle_beta   90.00
_cell.angle_gamma   90.00
#
_symmetry.space_group_name_H-M   'P 1'
#
loop_
_entity.id
_entity.type
_entity.pdbx_description
1 polymer ?
#
loop_
_entity_poly.entity_id
_entity_poly.type
_entity_poly.pdbx_seq_one_letter_code
_entity_poly.pdbx_strand_id
1 'polypeptide(L)'
;MAVYVVGHKNPDTDSVAAAIAVADLMNKSQSMGAIAAAQGPLNPESAFVLEKFGVAAPEIVTDATDKKIILVDHSDLAQSLENLSKGELIGIYDHHKLGDVTTSNPLDILVKAVGCSCTVVKMMYDCAKVEISKPMAGIMLCAILSDTVMFKSPTCTPADKEAVEALAKIAGVADYMALGVEMFKIKSAVGGTPAKDLVFRDYKDFDMGGKKVGIGQLEVVDLSILEPVKADLLAECKKVKADGRHSVFLLLTDIMKEGSEMLIVSDDPSYVTKAFGVEVKGDSVWLDGVLSRKKQVVPPFEKAFA
;
A
#
# COMPACT_ATOMS: atom_id res chain seq x y z
N MET A 1 -11.54 -11.42 24.99
CA MET A 1 -10.47 -10.65 24.34
C MET A 1 -11.11 -9.66 23.37
N ALA A 2 -10.59 -8.43 23.32
CA ALA A 2 -11.02 -7.46 22.31
C ALA A 2 -10.58 -7.93 20.91
N VAL A 3 -11.42 -7.65 19.90
CA VAL A 3 -11.14 -7.97 18.50
C VAL A 3 -10.61 -6.74 17.80
N TYR A 4 -9.42 -6.81 17.22
CA TYR A 4 -8.80 -5.72 16.46
C TYR A 4 -8.68 -6.08 15.00
N VAL A 5 -9.05 -5.16 14.13
CA VAL A 5 -8.83 -5.25 12.69
C VAL A 5 -7.67 -4.34 12.33
N VAL A 6 -6.59 -4.90 11.79
CA VAL A 6 -5.31 -4.21 11.67
C VAL A 6 -4.70 -4.42 10.30
N GLY A 7 -4.32 -3.33 9.64
CA GLY A 7 -3.54 -3.37 8.41
C GLY A 7 -2.03 -3.47 8.65
N HIS A 8 -1.24 -3.34 7.60
CA HIS A 8 0.22 -3.51 7.64
C HIS A 8 0.95 -2.34 8.34
N LYS A 9 2.22 -2.57 8.70
CA LYS A 9 3.17 -1.51 9.15
C LYS A 9 3.30 -0.42 8.09
N ASN A 10 3.52 0.84 8.53
CA ASN A 10 3.51 2.03 7.67
C ASN A 10 2.20 2.10 6.87
N PRO A 11 1.07 2.28 7.57
CA PRO A 11 -0.25 2.13 6.99
C PRO A 11 -0.49 3.13 5.85
N ASP A 12 -0.90 2.63 4.69
CA ASP A 12 -1.39 3.42 3.57
C ASP A 12 -2.91 3.58 3.63
N THR A 13 -3.50 4.16 2.61
CA THR A 13 -4.93 4.45 2.59
C THR A 13 -5.78 3.18 2.53
N ASP A 14 -5.31 2.11 1.82
CA ASP A 14 -6.04 0.84 1.79
C ASP A 14 -5.97 0.13 3.14
N SER A 15 -4.79 0.02 3.71
CA SER A 15 -4.56 -0.58 5.03
C SER A 15 -5.46 0.04 6.11
N VAL A 16 -5.61 1.38 6.12
CA VAL A 16 -6.45 2.11 7.07
C VAL A 16 -7.94 1.94 6.77
N ALA A 17 -8.35 2.16 5.52
CA ALA A 17 -9.75 2.09 5.13
C ALA A 17 -10.31 0.67 5.23
N ALA A 18 -9.53 -0.35 4.84
CA ALA A 18 -9.92 -1.74 4.99
C ALA A 18 -10.11 -2.13 6.46
N ALA A 19 -9.21 -1.69 7.37
CA ALA A 19 -9.36 -1.96 8.79
C ALA A 19 -10.66 -1.37 9.36
N ILE A 20 -10.97 -0.13 9.01
CA ILE A 20 -12.20 0.55 9.45
C ILE A 20 -13.45 -0.12 8.86
N ALA A 21 -13.44 -0.41 7.56
CA ALA A 21 -14.59 -0.99 6.88
C ALA A 21 -14.87 -2.45 7.32
N VAL A 22 -13.83 -3.27 7.55
CA VAL A 22 -14.01 -4.61 8.09
C VAL A 22 -14.53 -4.58 9.52
N ALA A 23 -14.01 -3.68 10.37
CA ALA A 23 -14.54 -3.53 11.73
C ALA A 23 -16.03 -3.13 11.72
N ASP A 24 -16.44 -2.20 10.86
CA ASP A 24 -17.86 -1.82 10.66
C ASP A 24 -18.69 -3.03 10.21
N LEU A 25 -18.22 -3.77 9.21
CA LEU A 25 -18.90 -4.96 8.70
C LEU A 25 -19.09 -6.04 9.78
N MET A 26 -18.02 -6.37 10.52
CA MET A 26 -18.08 -7.40 11.58
C MET A 26 -19.01 -6.99 12.71
N ASN A 27 -19.06 -5.71 13.05
CA ASN A 27 -19.97 -5.19 14.06
C ASN A 27 -21.44 -5.25 13.61
N LYS A 28 -21.71 -4.93 12.34
CA LYS A 28 -23.07 -4.96 11.79
C LYS A 28 -23.61 -6.37 11.55
N SER A 29 -22.75 -7.27 11.06
CA SER A 29 -23.17 -8.62 10.67
C SER A 29 -23.09 -9.65 11.81
N GLN A 30 -22.15 -9.48 12.75
CA GLN A 30 -21.82 -10.50 13.74
C GLN A 30 -21.78 -9.96 15.18
N SER A 31 -21.98 -8.66 15.39
CA SER A 31 -21.90 -7.99 16.71
C SER A 31 -20.59 -8.30 17.47
N MET A 32 -19.45 -8.37 16.73
CA MET A 32 -18.16 -8.78 17.29
C MET A 32 -17.55 -7.81 18.29
N GLY A 33 -17.96 -6.53 18.30
CA GLY A 33 -17.27 -5.47 19.02
C GLY A 33 -15.86 -5.23 18.45
N ALA A 34 -15.69 -5.37 17.13
CA ALA A 34 -14.42 -5.20 16.44
C ALA A 34 -14.00 -3.72 16.44
N ILE A 35 -12.72 -3.49 16.64
CA ILE A 35 -12.09 -2.17 16.74
C ILE A 35 -11.09 -2.05 15.60
N ALA A 36 -11.22 -0.99 14.79
CA ALA A 36 -10.22 -0.69 13.77
C ALA A 36 -8.94 -0.15 14.40
N ALA A 37 -7.79 -0.63 13.96
CA ALA A 37 -6.50 -0.17 14.44
C ALA A 37 -5.49 -0.01 13.29
N ALA A 38 -4.50 0.84 13.48
CA ALA A 38 -3.36 1.05 12.58
C ALA A 38 -2.06 0.72 13.31
N GLN A 39 -1.03 0.31 12.59
CA GLN A 39 0.29 0.02 13.17
C GLN A 39 1.23 1.24 13.21
N GLY A 40 0.73 2.43 12.94
CA GLY A 40 1.50 3.67 12.95
C GLY A 40 0.64 4.89 12.65
N PRO A 41 1.25 6.08 12.59
CA PRO A 41 0.55 7.31 12.28
C PRO A 41 0.02 7.28 10.84
N LEU A 42 -1.08 8.00 10.60
CA LEU A 42 -1.64 8.18 9.27
C LEU A 42 -0.68 8.99 8.39
N ASN A 43 -0.56 8.59 7.14
CA ASN A 43 0.05 9.42 6.13
C ASN A 43 -0.89 10.58 5.72
N PRO A 44 -0.39 11.63 5.03
CA PRO A 44 -1.20 12.79 4.65
C PRO A 44 -2.42 12.44 3.78
N GLU A 45 -2.32 11.46 2.89
CA GLU A 45 -3.43 11.01 2.04
C GLU A 45 -4.52 10.36 2.88
N SER A 46 -4.16 9.42 3.75
CA SER A 46 -5.10 8.73 4.65
C SER A 46 -5.79 9.72 5.60
N ALA A 47 -5.04 10.67 6.15
CA ALA A 47 -5.61 11.71 7.02
C ALA A 47 -6.64 12.57 6.28
N PHE A 48 -6.31 13.02 5.06
CA PHE A 48 -7.24 13.76 4.20
C PHE A 48 -8.51 12.97 3.89
N VAL A 49 -8.37 11.67 3.54
CA VAL A 49 -9.51 10.81 3.20
C VAL A 49 -10.45 10.66 4.40
N LEU A 50 -9.92 10.39 5.58
CA LEU A 50 -10.75 10.25 6.79
C LEU A 50 -11.44 11.56 7.15
N GLU A 51 -10.75 12.71 7.09
CA GLU A 51 -11.33 14.02 7.35
C GLU A 51 -12.45 14.35 6.36
N LYS A 52 -12.21 14.12 5.06
CA LYS A 52 -13.17 14.42 3.99
C LYS A 52 -14.50 13.68 4.16
N PHE A 53 -14.48 12.45 4.66
CA PHE A 53 -15.67 11.64 4.87
C PHE A 53 -16.15 11.60 6.33
N GLY A 54 -15.53 12.39 7.22
CA GLY A 54 -15.93 12.49 8.62
C GLY A 54 -15.76 11.19 9.40
N VAL A 55 -14.75 10.41 9.07
CA VAL A 55 -14.41 9.15 9.74
C VAL A 55 -13.29 9.39 10.75
N ALA A 56 -13.45 8.87 11.97
CA ALA A 56 -12.42 8.99 12.99
C ALA A 56 -11.17 8.15 12.64
N ALA A 57 -10.00 8.67 12.98
CA ALA A 57 -8.76 7.91 12.86
C ALA A 57 -8.80 6.68 13.77
N PRO A 58 -8.30 5.52 13.30
CA PRO A 58 -8.19 4.32 14.14
C PRO A 58 -7.15 4.52 15.23
N GLU A 59 -7.27 3.78 16.33
CA GLU A 59 -6.25 3.77 17.38
C GLU A 59 -4.96 3.09 16.88
N ILE A 60 -3.82 3.45 17.47
CA ILE A 60 -2.53 2.82 17.13
C ILE A 60 -2.34 1.60 18.03
N VAL A 61 -2.20 0.42 17.38
CA VAL A 61 -1.90 -0.85 18.05
C VAL A 61 -0.73 -1.52 17.33
N THR A 62 0.33 -1.84 18.07
CA THR A 62 1.56 -2.45 17.52
C THR A 62 1.88 -3.82 18.09
N ASP A 63 1.16 -4.27 19.12
CA ASP A 63 1.38 -5.55 19.79
C ASP A 63 0.08 -6.37 19.86
N ALA A 64 0.15 -7.64 19.48
CA ALA A 64 -0.99 -8.55 19.40
C ALA A 64 -1.26 -9.35 20.68
N THR A 65 -0.41 -9.23 21.71
CA THR A 65 -0.53 -10.02 22.94
C THR A 65 -1.92 -9.89 23.56
N ASP A 66 -2.56 -11.03 23.88
CA ASP A 66 -3.89 -11.15 24.50
C ASP A 66 -5.03 -10.49 23.71
N LYS A 67 -4.89 -10.37 22.37
CA LYS A 67 -5.92 -9.82 21.49
C LYS A 67 -6.38 -10.85 20.46
N LYS A 68 -7.60 -10.71 19.97
CA LYS A 68 -8.07 -11.34 18.73
C LYS A 68 -7.77 -10.41 17.56
N ILE A 69 -7.16 -10.95 16.53
CA ILE A 69 -6.65 -10.16 15.40
C ILE A 69 -7.33 -10.60 14.11
N ILE A 70 -7.78 -9.64 13.32
CA ILE A 70 -8.11 -9.77 11.90
C ILE A 70 -7.07 -8.94 11.15
N LEU A 71 -6.31 -9.58 10.27
CA LEU A 71 -5.38 -8.88 9.39
C LEU A 71 -6.08 -8.44 8.12
N VAL A 72 -5.78 -7.24 7.67
CA VAL A 72 -6.19 -6.72 6.36
C VAL A 72 -4.97 -6.22 5.60
N ASP A 73 -5.02 -6.35 4.28
CA ASP A 73 -4.03 -5.78 3.36
C ASP A 73 -2.60 -6.32 3.54
N HIS A 74 -2.45 -7.44 4.21
CA HIS A 74 -1.19 -8.19 4.28
C HIS A 74 -1.40 -9.57 4.93
N SER A 75 -0.44 -10.47 4.68
CA SER A 75 -0.32 -11.75 5.37
C SER A 75 1.14 -12.12 5.69
N ASP A 76 2.04 -11.12 5.70
CA ASP A 76 3.47 -11.29 6.02
C ASP A 76 3.74 -10.97 7.51
N LEU A 77 4.52 -11.82 8.21
CA LEU A 77 4.92 -11.57 9.60
C LEU A 77 5.73 -10.28 9.74
N ALA A 78 6.57 -9.95 8.76
CA ALA A 78 7.36 -8.73 8.75
C ALA A 78 6.50 -7.44 8.73
N GLN A 79 5.30 -7.53 8.18
CA GLN A 79 4.33 -6.44 8.09
C GLN A 79 3.29 -6.45 9.22
N SER A 80 3.28 -7.51 10.03
CA SER A 80 2.30 -7.71 11.09
C SER A 80 2.72 -7.08 12.41
N LEU A 81 1.77 -7.05 13.35
CA LEU A 81 1.96 -6.67 14.74
C LEU A 81 3.09 -7.48 15.39
N GLU A 82 3.78 -6.87 16.33
CA GLU A 82 4.68 -7.59 17.21
C GLU A 82 3.88 -8.65 18.02
N ASN A 83 4.58 -9.74 18.34
CA ASN A 83 3.99 -10.83 19.12
C ASN A 83 2.68 -11.41 18.54
N LEU A 84 2.53 -11.47 17.20
CA LEU A 84 1.32 -12.02 16.57
C LEU A 84 0.98 -13.44 17.08
N SER A 85 1.99 -14.27 17.35
CA SER A 85 1.84 -15.61 17.89
C SER A 85 1.33 -15.66 19.35
N LYS A 86 1.31 -14.54 20.08
CA LYS A 86 0.74 -14.41 21.43
C LYS A 86 -0.70 -13.89 21.41
N GLY A 87 -1.19 -13.48 20.24
CA GLY A 87 -2.60 -13.18 20.00
C GLY A 87 -3.31 -14.38 19.37
N GLU A 88 -4.59 -14.23 19.13
CA GLU A 88 -5.42 -15.17 18.39
C GLU A 88 -5.76 -14.56 17.03
N LEU A 89 -5.13 -15.05 15.95
CA LEU A 89 -5.49 -14.66 14.59
C LEU A 89 -6.78 -15.38 14.18
N ILE A 90 -7.82 -14.60 13.82
CA ILE A 90 -9.16 -15.12 13.51
C ILE A 90 -9.61 -14.82 12.07
N GLY A 91 -8.91 -13.97 11.32
CA GLY A 91 -9.24 -13.66 9.93
C GLY A 91 -8.13 -12.96 9.16
N ILE A 92 -8.12 -13.13 7.82
CA ILE A 92 -7.23 -12.42 6.88
C ILE A 92 -8.04 -12.02 5.66
N TYR A 93 -8.06 -10.72 5.33
CA TYR A 93 -8.74 -10.18 4.14
C TYR A 93 -7.76 -9.31 3.35
N ASP A 94 -7.34 -9.79 2.16
CA ASP A 94 -6.16 -9.27 1.49
C ASP A 94 -6.24 -9.39 -0.05
N HIS A 95 -5.44 -8.61 -0.75
CA HIS A 95 -5.25 -8.70 -2.19
C HIS A 95 -3.80 -9.03 -2.59
N HIS A 96 -2.93 -9.25 -1.62
CA HIS A 96 -1.53 -9.61 -1.83
C HIS A 96 -1.34 -11.12 -2.04
N LYS A 97 -0.10 -11.51 -2.40
CA LYS A 97 0.32 -12.91 -2.31
C LYS A 97 0.25 -13.36 -0.86
N LEU A 98 -0.01 -14.64 -0.63
CA LEU A 98 0.10 -15.20 0.71
C LEU A 98 1.54 -15.04 1.24
N GLY A 99 1.65 -14.54 2.45
CA GLY A 99 2.89 -14.41 3.18
C GLY A 99 3.22 -15.66 4.01
N ASP A 100 3.97 -15.46 5.08
CA ASP A 100 4.50 -16.50 5.97
C ASP A 100 3.75 -16.62 7.29
N VAL A 101 2.59 -15.96 7.44
CA VAL A 101 1.73 -16.08 8.61
C VAL A 101 1.17 -17.49 8.70
N THR A 102 1.35 -18.12 9.86
CA THR A 102 0.83 -19.46 10.17
C THR A 102 -0.05 -19.43 11.42
N THR A 103 -1.02 -20.33 11.50
CA THR A 103 -1.95 -20.43 12.63
C THR A 103 -2.10 -21.86 13.09
N SER A 104 -2.41 -22.07 14.37
CA SER A 104 -2.76 -23.38 14.93
C SER A 104 -4.26 -23.69 14.84
N ASN A 105 -5.10 -22.67 14.64
CA ASN A 105 -6.55 -22.79 14.57
C ASN A 105 -7.05 -22.40 13.16
N PRO A 106 -8.16 -22.97 12.69
CA PRO A 106 -8.85 -22.51 11.49
C PRO A 106 -9.25 -21.03 11.65
N LEU A 107 -9.16 -20.27 10.56
CA LEU A 107 -9.58 -18.87 10.51
C LEU A 107 -10.31 -18.58 9.19
N ASP A 108 -10.98 -17.45 9.16
CA ASP A 108 -11.64 -16.97 7.94
C ASP A 108 -10.62 -16.24 7.04
N ILE A 109 -10.47 -16.71 5.79
CA ILE A 109 -9.53 -16.11 4.83
C ILE A 109 -10.26 -15.79 3.54
N LEU A 110 -10.14 -14.53 3.09
CA LEU A 110 -10.55 -14.13 1.76
C LEU A 110 -9.44 -13.31 1.09
N VAL A 111 -8.73 -13.95 0.17
CA VAL A 111 -7.67 -13.32 -0.63
C VAL A 111 -8.08 -13.34 -2.09
N LYS A 112 -8.01 -12.20 -2.76
CA LYS A 112 -8.38 -12.03 -4.17
C LYS A 112 -7.30 -11.26 -4.93
N ALA A 113 -7.00 -11.70 -6.14
CA ALA A 113 -6.09 -11.00 -7.04
C ALA A 113 -6.81 -9.81 -7.73
N VAL A 114 -7.04 -8.75 -6.96
CA VAL A 114 -7.63 -7.47 -7.35
C VAL A 114 -6.66 -6.32 -7.05
N GLY A 115 -7.05 -5.09 -7.36
CA GLY A 115 -6.18 -3.93 -7.20
C GLY A 115 -6.03 -3.41 -5.78
N CYS A 116 -6.97 -3.75 -4.86
CA CYS A 116 -7.07 -3.14 -3.52
C CYS A 116 -7.83 -4.05 -2.56
N SER A 117 -7.45 -4.09 -1.28
CA SER A 117 -8.17 -4.86 -0.26
C SER A 117 -9.57 -4.31 -0.01
N CYS A 118 -9.80 -3.00 -0.17
CA CYS A 118 -11.15 -2.43 -0.08
C CYS A 118 -12.09 -2.95 -1.17
N THR A 119 -11.60 -3.42 -2.31
CA THR A 119 -12.40 -4.17 -3.29
C THR A 119 -12.87 -5.51 -2.72
N VAL A 120 -11.98 -6.23 -2.02
CA VAL A 120 -12.33 -7.48 -1.30
C VAL A 120 -13.38 -7.20 -0.23
N VAL A 121 -13.19 -6.13 0.56
CA VAL A 121 -14.13 -5.72 1.62
C VAL A 121 -15.49 -5.37 1.03
N LYS A 122 -15.55 -4.69 -0.13
CA LYS A 122 -16.81 -4.43 -0.85
C LYS A 122 -17.56 -5.73 -1.18
N MET A 123 -16.84 -6.75 -1.67
CA MET A 123 -17.43 -8.07 -1.95
C MET A 123 -17.97 -8.73 -0.66
N MET A 124 -17.27 -8.55 0.47
CA MET A 124 -17.74 -9.08 1.77
C MET A 124 -19.04 -8.43 2.22
N TYR A 125 -19.18 -7.11 2.08
CA TYR A 125 -20.45 -6.41 2.35
C TYR A 125 -21.60 -6.94 1.49
N ASP A 126 -21.35 -7.13 0.19
CA ASP A 126 -22.35 -7.67 -0.74
C ASP A 126 -22.77 -9.08 -0.36
N CYS A 127 -21.82 -9.96 -0.06
CA CYS A 127 -22.10 -11.33 0.38
C CYS A 127 -22.89 -11.36 1.70
N ALA A 128 -22.52 -10.52 2.66
CA ALA A 128 -23.21 -10.40 3.95
C ALA A 128 -24.57 -9.69 3.84
N LYS A 129 -24.86 -9.05 2.71
CA LYS A 129 -26.04 -8.19 2.48
C LYS A 129 -26.17 -7.07 3.53
N VAL A 130 -25.03 -6.52 3.94
CA VAL A 130 -24.94 -5.40 4.88
C VAL A 130 -24.88 -4.09 4.10
N GLU A 131 -25.67 -3.12 4.51
CA GLU A 131 -25.68 -1.78 3.89
C GLU A 131 -24.38 -1.02 4.23
N ILE A 132 -23.75 -0.45 3.19
CA ILE A 132 -22.57 0.39 3.32
C ILE A 132 -23.02 1.83 3.56
N SER A 133 -22.58 2.45 4.66
CA SER A 133 -22.87 3.86 4.93
C SER A 133 -22.05 4.78 4.01
N LYS A 134 -22.54 6.02 3.82
CA LYS A 134 -21.82 7.03 2.99
C LYS A 134 -20.35 7.24 3.40
N PRO A 135 -20.02 7.40 4.70
CA PRO A 135 -18.61 7.52 5.11
C PRO A 135 -17.78 6.30 4.73
N MET A 136 -18.28 5.09 5.01
CA MET A 136 -17.56 3.85 4.66
C MET A 136 -17.35 3.73 3.15
N ALA A 137 -18.38 4.01 2.35
CA ALA A 137 -18.26 4.00 0.90
C ALA A 137 -17.21 5.01 0.41
N GLY A 138 -17.15 6.19 1.03
CA GLY A 138 -16.18 7.23 0.66
C GLY A 138 -14.75 6.83 0.91
N ILE A 139 -14.42 6.28 2.09
CA ILE A 139 -13.05 5.87 2.40
C ILE A 139 -12.61 4.67 1.56
N MET A 140 -13.48 3.68 1.34
CA MET A 140 -13.20 2.52 0.48
C MET A 140 -12.99 2.93 -0.98
N LEU A 141 -13.81 3.85 -1.50
CA LEU A 141 -13.64 4.46 -2.82
C LEU A 141 -12.24 5.06 -2.99
N CYS A 142 -11.83 5.87 -2.02
CA CYS A 142 -10.51 6.52 -2.04
C CYS A 142 -9.36 5.51 -1.98
N ALA A 143 -9.47 4.47 -1.16
CA ALA A 143 -8.48 3.40 -1.08
C ALA A 143 -8.29 2.72 -2.44
N ILE A 144 -9.38 2.36 -3.13
CA ILE A 144 -9.30 1.72 -4.45
C ILE A 144 -8.67 2.66 -5.49
N LEU A 145 -9.01 3.95 -5.48
CA LEU A 145 -8.40 4.93 -6.39
C LEU A 145 -6.90 5.10 -6.12
N SER A 146 -6.47 5.09 -4.84
CA SER A 146 -5.06 5.17 -4.46
C SER A 146 -4.27 3.95 -4.95
N ASP A 147 -4.67 2.74 -4.60
CA ASP A 147 -3.95 1.50 -4.90
C ASP A 147 -3.92 1.16 -6.39
N THR A 148 -5.01 1.49 -7.09
CA THR A 148 -5.08 1.27 -8.54
C THR A 148 -4.45 2.40 -9.35
N VAL A 149 -3.90 3.44 -8.68
CA VAL A 149 -3.35 4.64 -9.32
C VAL A 149 -4.37 5.20 -10.33
N MET A 150 -5.58 5.46 -9.85
CA MET A 150 -6.72 5.89 -10.70
C MET A 150 -6.91 4.97 -11.92
N PHE A 151 -6.90 3.65 -11.70
CA PHE A 151 -7.04 2.56 -12.69
C PHE A 151 -5.87 2.39 -13.67
N LYS A 152 -4.77 3.12 -13.50
CA LYS A 152 -3.57 3.02 -14.37
C LYS A 152 -2.64 1.88 -13.93
N SER A 153 -2.71 1.44 -12.68
CA SER A 153 -1.89 0.32 -12.18
C SER A 153 -2.24 -0.98 -12.92
N PRO A 154 -1.23 -1.78 -13.31
CA PRO A 154 -1.46 -3.11 -13.87
C PRO A 154 -2.07 -4.10 -12.85
N THR A 155 -2.19 -3.71 -11.58
CA THR A 155 -2.92 -4.48 -10.56
C THR A 155 -4.43 -4.28 -10.67
N CYS A 156 -4.88 -3.17 -11.30
CA CYS A 156 -6.29 -2.85 -11.46
C CYS A 156 -7.04 -3.91 -12.27
N THR A 157 -8.20 -4.29 -11.78
CA THR A 157 -9.10 -5.27 -12.41
C THR A 157 -10.47 -4.67 -12.71
N PRO A 158 -11.32 -5.32 -13.52
CA PRO A 158 -12.71 -4.90 -13.70
C PRO A 158 -13.48 -4.78 -12.38
N ALA A 159 -13.22 -5.67 -11.41
CA ALA A 159 -13.88 -5.65 -10.10
C ALA A 159 -13.59 -4.38 -9.31
N ASP A 160 -12.38 -3.82 -9.44
CA ASP A 160 -12.03 -2.56 -8.80
C ASP A 160 -12.83 -1.39 -9.38
N LYS A 161 -12.98 -1.36 -10.70
CA LYS A 161 -13.78 -0.32 -11.40
C LYS A 161 -15.25 -0.39 -11.02
N GLU A 162 -15.82 -1.60 -11.03
CA GLU A 162 -17.22 -1.83 -10.60
C GLU A 162 -17.44 -1.43 -9.14
N ALA A 163 -16.48 -1.76 -8.26
CA ALA A 163 -16.53 -1.35 -6.85
C ALA A 163 -16.50 0.18 -6.70
N VAL A 164 -15.61 0.87 -7.41
CA VAL A 164 -15.52 2.34 -7.41
C VAL A 164 -16.84 2.97 -7.87
N GLU A 165 -17.42 2.51 -8.97
CA GLU A 165 -18.70 3.04 -9.47
C GLU A 165 -19.86 2.85 -8.48
N ALA A 166 -19.94 1.69 -7.84
CA ALA A 166 -20.95 1.41 -6.82
C ALA A 166 -20.74 2.27 -5.56
N LEU A 167 -19.51 2.34 -5.06
CA LEU A 167 -19.14 3.11 -3.87
C LEU A 167 -19.32 4.62 -4.08
N ALA A 168 -18.98 5.15 -5.27
CA ALA A 168 -19.19 6.55 -5.61
C ALA A 168 -20.65 6.95 -5.54
N LYS A 169 -21.56 6.09 -6.03
CA LYS A 169 -23.03 6.31 -5.93
C LYS A 169 -23.49 6.37 -4.47
N ILE A 170 -23.01 5.43 -3.62
CA ILE A 170 -23.38 5.38 -2.20
C ILE A 170 -22.81 6.58 -1.45
N ALA A 171 -21.54 6.93 -1.70
CA ALA A 171 -20.87 8.07 -1.08
C ALA A 171 -21.42 9.43 -1.54
N GLY A 172 -22.12 9.47 -2.69
CA GLY A 172 -22.59 10.71 -3.31
C GLY A 172 -21.46 11.51 -3.98
N VAL A 173 -20.41 10.83 -4.45
CA VAL A 173 -19.26 11.43 -5.17
C VAL A 173 -19.56 11.41 -6.67
N ALA A 174 -19.84 12.57 -7.24
CA ALA A 174 -20.20 12.70 -8.65
C ALA A 174 -18.98 12.53 -9.60
N ASP A 175 -17.83 13.04 -9.19
CA ASP A 175 -16.58 12.96 -9.96
C ASP A 175 -15.46 12.36 -9.09
N TYR A 176 -15.38 11.04 -9.09
CA TYR A 176 -14.35 10.32 -8.34
C TYR A 176 -12.96 10.47 -8.97
N MET A 177 -12.86 10.80 -10.26
CA MET A 177 -11.55 11.05 -10.90
C MET A 177 -10.95 12.37 -10.43
N ALA A 178 -11.77 13.42 -10.30
CA ALA A 178 -11.33 14.69 -9.70
C ALA A 178 -10.90 14.49 -8.23
N LEU A 179 -11.65 13.67 -7.47
CA LEU A 179 -11.28 13.30 -6.11
C LEU A 179 -9.93 12.56 -6.06
N GLY A 180 -9.70 11.60 -6.96
CA GLY A 180 -8.42 10.90 -7.10
C GLY A 180 -7.26 11.86 -7.36
N VAL A 181 -7.42 12.82 -8.27
CA VAL A 181 -6.40 13.85 -8.54
C VAL A 181 -6.11 14.70 -7.29
N GLU A 182 -7.14 15.07 -6.52
CA GLU A 182 -6.98 15.81 -5.25
C GLU A 182 -6.16 14.99 -4.24
N MET A 183 -6.46 13.71 -4.07
CA MET A 183 -5.72 12.79 -3.21
C MET A 183 -4.26 12.66 -3.63
N PHE A 184 -3.99 12.44 -4.90
CA PHE A 184 -2.62 12.31 -5.41
C PHE A 184 -1.80 13.60 -5.31
N LYS A 185 -2.42 14.78 -5.40
CA LYS A 185 -1.74 16.05 -5.10
C LYS A 185 -1.26 16.10 -3.64
N ILE A 186 -2.08 15.61 -2.69
CA ILE A 186 -1.72 15.55 -1.27
C ILE A 186 -0.64 14.50 -1.03
N LYS A 187 -0.80 13.30 -1.59
CA LYS A 187 0.19 12.22 -1.54
C LYS A 187 1.54 12.64 -2.11
N SER A 188 1.52 13.44 -3.19
CA SER A 188 2.71 13.96 -3.87
C SER A 188 3.38 15.11 -3.13
N ALA A 189 2.75 15.70 -2.12
CA ALA A 189 3.34 16.81 -1.38
C ALA A 189 4.61 16.34 -0.65
N VAL A 190 5.75 16.91 -1.03
CA VAL A 190 7.07 16.59 -0.46
C VAL A 190 7.66 17.76 0.34
N GLY A 191 7.03 18.93 0.27
CA GLY A 191 7.52 20.14 0.90
C GLY A 191 7.71 19.98 2.42
N GLY A 192 8.94 20.23 2.91
CA GLY A 192 9.27 20.11 4.31
C GLY A 192 9.44 18.69 4.86
N THR A 193 9.21 17.65 4.04
CA THR A 193 9.41 16.26 4.45
C THR A 193 10.88 15.87 4.30
N PRO A 194 11.54 15.33 5.34
CA PRO A 194 12.92 14.84 5.25
C PRO A 194 13.07 13.76 4.16
N ALA A 195 14.19 13.78 3.44
CA ALA A 195 14.46 12.79 2.37
C ALA A 195 14.39 11.34 2.87
N LYS A 196 14.79 11.09 4.12
CA LYS A 196 14.65 9.78 4.76
C LYS A 196 13.20 9.31 4.79
N ASP A 197 12.28 10.16 5.23
CA ASP A 197 10.87 9.80 5.35
C ASP A 197 10.22 9.62 3.96
N LEU A 198 10.70 10.37 2.96
CA LEU A 198 10.28 10.18 1.57
C LEU A 198 10.75 8.83 1.02
N VAL A 199 12.03 8.46 1.19
CA VAL A 199 12.57 7.16 0.73
C VAL A 199 11.84 5.99 1.36
N PHE A 200 11.50 6.09 2.65
CA PHE A 200 10.81 5.02 3.39
C PHE A 200 9.28 5.11 3.35
N ARG A 201 8.69 6.05 2.64
CA ARG A 201 7.23 6.21 2.53
C ARG A 201 6.54 4.96 1.98
N ASP A 202 7.08 4.37 0.91
CA ASP A 202 6.72 3.05 0.40
C ASP A 202 7.98 2.29 -0.02
N TYR A 203 8.61 1.63 0.95
CA TYR A 203 9.90 0.96 0.80
C TYR A 203 9.85 -0.45 1.38
N LYS A 204 10.42 -1.40 0.65
CA LYS A 204 10.57 -2.80 1.13
C LYS A 204 11.97 -3.32 0.81
N ASP A 205 12.53 -4.11 1.73
CA ASP A 205 13.72 -4.93 1.49
C ASP A 205 13.30 -6.30 0.95
N PHE A 206 14.11 -6.82 0.03
CA PHE A 206 13.94 -8.13 -0.59
C PHE A 206 15.26 -8.90 -0.52
N ASP A 207 15.19 -10.23 -0.36
CA ASP A 207 16.33 -11.12 -0.61
C ASP A 207 16.23 -11.61 -2.05
N MET A 208 17.23 -11.29 -2.88
CA MET A 208 17.27 -11.64 -4.29
C MET A 208 18.61 -12.30 -4.59
N GLY A 209 18.61 -13.63 -4.77
CA GLY A 209 19.82 -14.38 -5.01
C GLY A 209 20.85 -14.26 -3.88
N GLY A 210 20.42 -14.23 -2.63
CA GLY A 210 21.27 -14.04 -1.45
C GLY A 210 21.80 -12.61 -1.26
N LYS A 211 21.27 -11.63 -2.01
CA LYS A 211 21.62 -10.22 -1.89
C LYS A 211 20.44 -9.42 -1.34
N LYS A 212 20.71 -8.59 -0.35
CA LYS A 212 19.68 -7.67 0.18
C LYS A 212 19.50 -6.50 -0.75
N VAL A 213 18.29 -6.34 -1.31
CA VAL A 213 17.92 -5.30 -2.28
C VAL A 213 16.78 -4.48 -1.71
N GLY A 214 16.97 -3.17 -1.58
CA GLY A 214 15.92 -2.24 -1.17
C GLY A 214 15.24 -1.62 -2.37
N ILE A 215 13.92 -1.59 -2.38
CA ILE A 215 13.14 -0.97 -3.46
C ILE A 215 12.07 -0.07 -2.85
N GLY A 216 12.20 1.24 -3.11
CA GLY A 216 11.23 2.26 -2.74
C GLY A 216 10.44 2.78 -3.95
N GLN A 217 9.29 3.41 -3.68
CA GLN A 217 8.49 4.08 -4.70
C GLN A 217 7.88 5.37 -4.13
N LEU A 218 7.99 6.46 -4.90
CA LEU A 218 7.28 7.71 -4.69
C LEU A 218 6.41 7.98 -5.90
N GLU A 219 5.11 8.01 -5.69
CA GLU A 219 4.12 8.32 -6.73
C GLU A 219 3.77 9.79 -6.66
N VAL A 220 3.90 10.49 -7.78
CA VAL A 220 3.58 11.91 -7.90
C VAL A 220 2.77 12.17 -9.17
N VAL A 221 2.00 13.24 -9.17
CA VAL A 221 1.25 13.66 -10.37
C VAL A 221 2.15 14.23 -11.46
N ASP A 222 3.34 14.77 -11.08
CA ASP A 222 4.34 15.34 -11.98
C ASP A 222 5.71 15.27 -11.30
N LEU A 223 6.72 14.76 -12.01
CA LEU A 223 8.10 14.65 -11.48
C LEU A 223 8.74 15.99 -11.12
N SER A 224 8.28 17.10 -11.70
CA SER A 224 8.78 18.44 -11.33
C SER A 224 8.65 18.74 -9.84
N ILE A 225 7.70 18.09 -9.15
CA ILE A 225 7.52 18.18 -7.69
C ILE A 225 8.73 17.63 -6.94
N LEU A 226 9.40 16.62 -7.50
CA LEU A 226 10.54 15.93 -6.88
C LEU A 226 11.90 16.54 -7.26
N GLU A 227 11.99 17.35 -8.31
CA GLU A 227 13.25 17.94 -8.76
C GLU A 227 14.02 18.67 -7.63
N PRO A 228 13.37 19.49 -6.76
CA PRO A 228 14.08 20.18 -5.68
C PRO A 228 14.70 19.27 -4.63
N VAL A 229 14.16 18.05 -4.46
CA VAL A 229 14.58 17.10 -3.41
C VAL A 229 15.29 15.88 -3.97
N LYS A 230 15.42 15.75 -5.30
CA LYS A 230 15.98 14.56 -5.96
C LYS A 230 17.42 14.27 -5.56
N ALA A 231 18.24 15.28 -5.42
CA ALA A 231 19.63 15.12 -4.95
C ALA A 231 19.68 14.57 -3.52
N ASP A 232 18.80 15.06 -2.65
CA ASP A 232 18.71 14.60 -1.25
C ASP A 232 18.16 13.17 -1.18
N LEU A 233 17.20 12.80 -2.04
CA LEU A 233 16.69 11.43 -2.16
C LEU A 233 17.81 10.46 -2.58
N LEU A 234 18.62 10.83 -3.58
CA LEU A 234 19.76 10.03 -4.02
C LEU A 234 20.82 9.89 -2.90
N ALA A 235 21.11 10.97 -2.18
CA ALA A 235 22.02 10.95 -1.04
C ALA A 235 21.51 10.02 0.08
N GLU A 236 20.20 10.04 0.34
CA GLU A 236 19.60 9.16 1.34
C GLU A 236 19.62 7.69 0.89
N CYS A 237 19.33 7.41 -0.37
CA CYS A 237 19.48 6.05 -0.93
C CYS A 237 20.91 5.50 -0.77
N LYS A 238 21.94 6.36 -0.89
CA LYS A 238 23.34 5.98 -0.64
C LYS A 238 23.58 5.59 0.83
N LYS A 239 22.98 6.30 1.78
CA LYS A 239 23.05 5.95 3.22
C LYS A 239 22.32 4.63 3.49
N VAL A 240 21.11 4.48 2.95
CA VAL A 240 20.32 3.25 3.08
C VAL A 240 21.08 2.04 2.53
N LYS A 241 21.76 2.20 1.39
CA LYS A 241 22.59 1.13 0.82
C LYS A 241 23.78 0.79 1.76
N ALA A 242 24.45 1.78 2.31
CA ALA A 242 25.59 1.59 3.20
C ALA A 242 25.25 0.78 4.47
N ASP A 243 23.98 0.69 4.82
CA ASP A 243 23.45 -0.12 5.91
C ASP A 243 23.26 -1.62 5.51
N GLY A 244 24.21 -2.15 4.72
CA GLY A 244 24.31 -3.57 4.41
C GLY A 244 23.46 -4.06 3.22
N ARG A 245 23.04 -3.17 2.32
CA ARG A 245 22.33 -3.55 1.09
C ARG A 245 23.28 -3.60 -0.11
N HIS A 246 23.11 -4.59 -0.98
CA HIS A 246 23.79 -4.66 -2.26
C HIS A 246 23.31 -3.54 -3.20
N SER A 247 22.00 -3.29 -3.21
CA SER A 247 21.39 -2.28 -4.08
C SER A 247 20.21 -1.60 -3.38
N VAL A 248 20.03 -0.33 -3.71
CA VAL A 248 18.80 0.44 -3.39
C VAL A 248 18.32 1.09 -4.67
N PHE A 249 17.06 0.84 -5.01
CA PHE A 249 16.36 1.42 -6.15
C PHE A 249 15.19 2.24 -5.64
N LEU A 250 15.07 3.49 -6.08
CA LEU A 250 13.94 4.35 -5.73
C LEU A 250 13.22 4.78 -7.02
N LEU A 251 11.98 4.32 -7.18
CA LEU A 251 11.12 4.72 -8.28
C LEU A 251 10.49 6.07 -7.98
N LEU A 252 10.70 7.02 -8.85
CA LEU A 252 10.00 8.30 -8.90
C LEU A 252 8.94 8.18 -10.00
N THR A 253 7.71 7.85 -9.62
CA THR A 253 6.63 7.52 -10.56
C THR A 253 5.83 8.74 -10.92
N ASP A 254 5.84 9.10 -12.22
CA ASP A 254 4.99 10.13 -12.79
C ASP A 254 3.68 9.49 -13.29
N ILE A 255 2.59 9.73 -12.55
CA ILE A 255 1.29 9.14 -12.84
C ILE A 255 0.72 9.67 -14.16
N MET A 256 0.97 10.93 -14.49
CA MET A 256 0.43 11.53 -15.71
C MET A 256 1.20 11.10 -16.95
N LYS A 257 2.52 10.92 -16.85
CA LYS A 257 3.36 10.40 -17.93
C LYS A 257 3.37 8.87 -18.03
N GLU A 258 2.77 8.18 -17.04
CA GLU A 258 2.67 6.71 -16.99
C GLU A 258 4.02 6.01 -17.05
N GLY A 259 4.99 6.48 -16.25
CA GLY A 259 6.32 5.90 -16.16
C GLY A 259 7.03 6.27 -14.88
N SER A 260 8.22 5.70 -14.68
CA SER A 260 9.04 5.96 -13.50
C SER A 260 10.47 6.31 -13.86
N GLU A 261 11.02 7.33 -13.24
CA GLU A 261 12.46 7.50 -13.16
C GLU A 261 12.98 6.69 -11.96
N MET A 262 13.82 5.70 -12.22
CA MET A 262 14.45 4.90 -11.18
C MET A 262 15.79 5.52 -10.79
N LEU A 263 15.94 5.95 -9.54
CA LEU A 263 17.23 6.27 -8.95
C LEU A 263 17.95 4.97 -8.58
N ILE A 264 19.25 4.88 -8.89
CA ILE A 264 20.03 3.64 -8.82
C ILE A 264 21.23 3.86 -7.91
N VAL A 265 21.29 3.09 -6.82
CA VAL A 265 22.47 3.00 -5.95
C VAL A 265 22.80 1.52 -5.76
N SER A 266 23.75 1.00 -6.53
CA SER A 266 24.03 -0.42 -6.61
C SER A 266 25.52 -0.71 -6.68
N ASP A 267 25.96 -1.87 -6.14
CA ASP A 267 27.30 -2.40 -6.34
C ASP A 267 27.51 -2.88 -7.78
N ASP A 268 26.42 -3.29 -8.47
CA ASP A 268 26.42 -3.67 -9.88
C ASP A 268 25.15 -3.16 -10.58
N PRO A 269 25.23 -1.99 -11.25
CA PRO A 269 24.10 -1.42 -12.00
C PRO A 269 23.65 -2.27 -13.19
N SER A 270 24.45 -3.24 -13.64
CA SER A 270 24.08 -4.12 -14.76
C SER A 270 22.81 -4.94 -14.52
N TYR A 271 22.43 -5.15 -13.25
CA TYR A 271 21.16 -5.78 -12.90
C TYR A 271 19.95 -4.99 -13.42
N VAL A 272 20.02 -3.66 -13.51
CA VAL A 272 18.95 -2.84 -14.11
C VAL A 272 18.86 -3.13 -15.60
N THR A 273 19.99 -3.15 -16.31
CA THR A 273 20.00 -3.50 -17.73
C THR A 273 19.48 -4.92 -17.99
N LYS A 274 19.87 -5.89 -17.16
CA LYS A 274 19.37 -7.28 -17.26
C LYS A 274 17.86 -7.36 -17.00
N ALA A 275 17.35 -6.60 -16.03
CA ALA A 275 15.95 -6.65 -15.64
C ALA A 275 15.02 -5.96 -16.65
N PHE A 276 15.45 -4.81 -17.21
CA PHE A 276 14.57 -3.93 -17.99
C PHE A 276 15.01 -3.74 -19.44
N GLY A 277 16.17 -4.24 -19.85
CA GLY A 277 16.67 -4.07 -21.22
C GLY A 277 17.07 -2.63 -21.57
N VAL A 278 17.30 -1.78 -20.57
CA VAL A 278 17.65 -0.36 -20.74
C VAL A 278 19.13 -0.11 -20.45
N GLU A 279 19.71 0.89 -21.12
CA GLU A 279 21.08 1.35 -20.82
C GLU A 279 21.05 2.33 -19.64
N VAL A 280 21.80 2.02 -18.58
CA VAL A 280 21.94 2.89 -17.43
C VAL A 280 23.06 3.90 -17.69
N LYS A 281 22.71 5.20 -17.65
CA LYS A 281 23.66 6.30 -17.75
C LYS A 281 23.58 7.16 -16.48
N GLY A 282 24.60 7.09 -15.65
CA GLY A 282 24.62 7.79 -14.36
C GLY A 282 23.80 7.08 -13.27
N ASP A 283 23.16 7.87 -12.40
CA ASP A 283 22.50 7.40 -11.19
C ASP A 283 20.97 7.20 -11.38
N SER A 284 20.43 7.33 -12.60
CA SER A 284 19.00 7.12 -12.88
C SER A 284 18.73 6.64 -14.30
N VAL A 285 17.53 6.09 -14.50
CA VAL A 285 17.01 5.70 -15.81
C VAL A 285 15.50 5.86 -15.83
N TRP A 286 14.96 6.31 -16.99
CA TRP A 286 13.51 6.33 -17.23
C TRP A 286 13.01 4.94 -17.65
N LEU A 287 11.93 4.49 -17.04
CA LEU A 287 11.25 3.25 -17.36
C LEU A 287 9.83 3.58 -17.79
N ASP A 288 9.61 3.54 -19.10
CA ASP A 288 8.30 3.85 -19.69
C ASP A 288 7.26 2.77 -19.35
N GLY A 289 6.03 3.17 -19.03
CA GLY A 289 4.94 2.27 -18.66
C GLY A 289 5.10 1.56 -17.30
N VAL A 290 6.15 1.87 -16.52
CA VAL A 290 6.38 1.27 -15.21
C VAL A 290 5.72 2.10 -14.10
N LEU A 291 4.62 1.59 -13.55
CA LEU A 291 3.80 2.23 -12.51
C LEU A 291 3.70 1.39 -11.22
N SER A 292 4.12 0.12 -11.25
CA SER A 292 3.93 -0.79 -10.12
C SER A 292 5.25 -1.47 -9.73
N ARG A 293 5.77 -1.12 -8.56
CA ARG A 293 6.89 -1.85 -7.94
C ARG A 293 6.62 -3.35 -7.88
N LYS A 294 5.44 -3.73 -7.37
CA LYS A 294 5.03 -5.10 -7.10
C LYS A 294 4.99 -5.99 -8.36
N LYS A 295 4.40 -5.49 -9.45
CA LYS A 295 4.21 -6.30 -10.67
C LYS A 295 5.27 -6.08 -11.73
N GLN A 296 5.83 -4.88 -11.82
CA GLN A 296 6.66 -4.50 -12.95
C GLN A 296 8.13 -4.34 -12.59
N VAL A 297 8.48 -4.26 -11.29
CA VAL A 297 9.87 -4.04 -10.86
C VAL A 297 10.44 -5.23 -10.08
N VAL A 298 9.73 -5.72 -9.08
CA VAL A 298 10.21 -6.84 -8.25
C VAL A 298 10.45 -8.10 -9.09
N PRO A 299 9.50 -8.61 -9.90
CA PRO A 299 9.70 -9.87 -10.62
C PRO A 299 10.83 -9.84 -11.66
N PRO A 300 11.05 -8.76 -12.45
CA PRO A 300 12.22 -8.65 -13.29
C PRO A 300 13.55 -8.66 -12.52
N PHE A 301 13.63 -7.98 -11.38
CA PHE A 301 14.81 -8.01 -10.54
C PHE A 301 15.04 -9.39 -9.91
N GLU A 302 14.02 -10.07 -9.41
CA GLU A 302 14.15 -11.44 -8.90
C GLU A 302 14.82 -12.36 -9.95
N LYS A 303 14.42 -12.24 -11.23
CA LYS A 303 15.02 -12.99 -12.33
C LYS A 303 16.45 -12.54 -12.66
N ALA A 304 16.73 -11.24 -12.59
CA ALA A 304 18.04 -10.70 -12.93
C ALA A 304 19.08 -11.03 -11.86
N PHE A 305 18.69 -11.11 -10.60
CA PHE A 305 19.56 -11.45 -9.47
C PHE A 305 19.72 -12.96 -9.23
N ALA A 306 18.84 -13.79 -9.79
CA ALA A 306 18.97 -15.25 -9.75
C ALA A 306 20.17 -15.73 -10.57
#